data_7b43b1c25568206830f9af5d62bae939
#
_entry.id   7b43b1c25568206830f9af5d62bae939
#
_cell.length_a   1.000
_cell.length_b   1.000
_cell.length_c   1.000
_cell.angle_alpha   90.00
_cell.angle_beta   90.00
_cell.angle_gamma   90.00
#
_symmetry.space_group_name_H-M   'P 1'
#
loop_
_entity.id
_entity.type
_entity.pdbx_description
1 polymer ?
#
loop_
_entity_poly.entity_id
_entity_poly.type
_entity_poly.pdbx_seq_one_letter_code
_entity_poly.pdbx_strand_id
1 'polypeptide(L)'
;RGIDWVIDARVSKVERGLMHVTGHDAAGSPVKQYLLPFKFALMMPPFRGIDAVSGIEGLANERGFILVDQFQRNPRYRNIYAAGVTVASATPAATPARTDLQKTAYMVESMAAATAQNVRDQIDGREPSHSAIWNPVCLANLGGPGLAFIAQQEPPPRKTDWYAEGDWVHMSRCSSCDVGG
;
A
#
# COMPACT_ATOMS: atom_id res chain seq x y z
N ARG A 1 14.92 14.86 15.73
CA ARG A 1 13.82 15.59 15.05
C ARG A 1 12.55 15.76 15.92
N GLY A 2 12.56 15.31 17.17
CA GLY A 2 11.43 15.48 18.11
C GLY A 2 10.14 14.77 17.67
N ILE A 3 10.26 13.62 17.02
CA ILE A 3 9.12 12.78 16.59
C ILE A 3 9.12 11.54 17.48
N ASP A 4 8.02 11.33 18.20
CA ASP A 4 7.79 10.13 18.97
C ASP A 4 7.04 9.09 18.13
N TRP A 5 7.39 7.82 18.31
CA TRP A 5 6.79 6.69 17.61
C TRP A 5 6.05 5.78 18.58
N VAL A 6 4.85 5.39 18.23
CA VAL A 6 4.11 4.33 18.90
C VAL A 6 3.83 3.24 17.87
N ILE A 7 4.55 2.13 17.99
CA ILE A 7 4.44 0.99 17.07
C ILE A 7 3.52 -0.09 17.66
N ASP A 8 3.09 -1.03 16.83
CA ASP A 8 2.17 -2.12 17.19
C ASP A 8 0.93 -1.62 17.95
N ALA A 9 0.39 -0.51 17.49
CA ALA A 9 -0.66 0.20 18.19
C ALA A 9 -1.90 0.41 17.32
N ARG A 10 -3.06 0.39 17.98
CA ARG A 10 -4.36 0.66 17.37
C ARG A 10 -5.01 1.86 18.02
N VAL A 11 -5.50 2.79 17.23
CA VAL A 11 -6.38 3.84 17.71
C VAL A 11 -7.74 3.24 18.04
N SER A 12 -8.16 3.33 19.29
CA SER A 12 -9.42 2.77 19.78
C SER A 12 -10.54 3.82 19.86
N LYS A 13 -10.20 5.08 20.11
CA LYS A 13 -11.15 6.19 20.18
C LYS A 13 -10.47 7.52 19.90
N VAL A 14 -11.18 8.42 19.26
CA VAL A 14 -10.76 9.82 19.08
C VAL A 14 -11.81 10.75 19.67
N GLU A 15 -11.39 11.62 20.54
CA GLU A 15 -12.21 12.66 21.17
C GLU A 15 -11.62 14.04 20.83
N ARG A 16 -12.32 15.11 21.17
CA ARG A 16 -11.83 16.46 20.92
C ARG A 16 -10.50 16.71 21.66
N GLY A 17 -9.41 16.78 20.89
CA GLY A 17 -8.07 17.05 21.40
C GLY A 17 -7.38 15.86 22.08
N LEU A 18 -7.98 14.66 22.07
CA LEU A 18 -7.41 13.47 22.73
C LEU A 18 -7.63 12.21 21.90
N MET A 19 -6.58 11.44 21.70
CA MET A 19 -6.60 10.16 21.01
C MET A 19 -6.24 9.04 21.99
N HIS A 20 -7.08 7.99 22.02
CA HIS A 20 -6.86 6.78 22.80
C HIS A 20 -6.21 5.74 21.91
N VAL A 21 -5.05 5.26 22.31
CA VAL A 21 -4.24 4.30 21.54
C VAL A 21 -3.90 3.11 22.42
N THR A 22 -4.13 1.91 21.91
CA THR A 22 -3.78 0.66 22.58
C THR A 22 -2.57 0.04 21.89
N GLY A 23 -1.47 -0.11 22.63
CA GLY A 23 -0.30 -0.86 22.19
C GLY A 23 -0.47 -2.35 22.42
N HIS A 24 0.05 -3.17 21.53
CA HIS A 24 -0.06 -4.62 21.53
C HIS A 24 1.33 -5.25 21.52
N ASP A 25 1.43 -6.46 22.09
CA ASP A 25 2.64 -7.29 21.98
C ASP A 25 2.67 -8.07 20.64
N ALA A 26 3.73 -8.86 20.45
CA ALA A 26 3.89 -9.68 19.25
C ALA A 26 2.79 -10.74 19.05
N ALA A 27 2.09 -11.11 20.12
CA ALA A 27 0.94 -12.02 20.07
C ALA A 27 -0.39 -11.30 19.78
N GLY A 28 -0.38 -9.96 19.68
CA GLY A 28 -1.57 -9.15 19.46
C GLY A 28 -2.37 -8.85 20.72
N SER A 29 -1.84 -9.17 21.92
CA SER A 29 -2.49 -8.88 23.19
C SER A 29 -2.27 -7.42 23.58
N PRO A 30 -3.27 -6.72 24.15
CA PRO A 30 -3.13 -5.34 24.60
C PRO A 30 -2.19 -5.28 25.80
N VAL A 31 -1.15 -4.46 25.71
CA VAL A 31 -0.13 -4.30 26.79
C VAL A 31 -0.09 -2.90 27.38
N LYS A 32 -0.49 -1.88 26.62
CA LYS A 32 -0.40 -0.50 27.11
C LYS A 32 -1.46 0.40 26.51
N GLN A 33 -1.99 1.30 27.34
CA GLN A 33 -2.88 2.37 26.89
C GLN A 33 -2.11 3.69 26.84
N TYR A 34 -2.29 4.44 25.77
CA TYR A 34 -1.75 5.78 25.58
C TYR A 34 -2.90 6.77 25.43
N LEU A 35 -2.77 7.90 26.08
CA LEU A 35 -3.64 9.06 25.90
C LEU A 35 -2.80 10.15 25.25
N LEU A 36 -3.01 10.38 23.96
CA LEU A 36 -2.22 11.31 23.18
C LEU A 36 -3.01 12.60 22.95
N PRO A 37 -2.65 13.70 23.62
CA PRO A 37 -3.25 15.00 23.36
C PRO A 37 -2.78 15.52 22.01
N PHE A 38 -3.70 16.13 21.23
CA PHE A 38 -3.36 16.72 19.94
C PHE A 38 -4.13 18.01 19.67
N LYS A 39 -3.54 18.91 18.89
CA LYS A 39 -4.21 20.07 18.29
C LYS A 39 -4.67 19.79 16.85
N PHE A 40 -3.94 18.90 16.17
CA PHE A 40 -4.25 18.45 14.82
C PHE A 40 -3.93 16.94 14.72
N ALA A 41 -4.76 16.18 14.03
CA ALA A 41 -4.52 14.76 13.76
C ALA A 41 -4.83 14.44 12.29
N LEU A 42 -3.91 13.76 11.62
CA LEU A 42 -4.11 13.18 10.30
C LEU A 42 -4.34 11.69 10.48
N MET A 43 -5.56 11.22 10.21
CA MET A 43 -5.93 9.83 10.33
C MET A 43 -5.91 9.17 8.95
N MET A 44 -5.21 8.05 8.84
CA MET A 44 -5.19 7.21 7.65
C MET A 44 -5.78 5.84 8.00
N PRO A 45 -7.11 5.68 7.95
CA PRO A 45 -7.74 4.41 8.26
C PRO A 45 -7.40 3.37 7.20
N PRO A 46 -7.45 2.07 7.54
CA PRO A 46 -7.27 1.01 6.57
C PRO A 46 -8.35 1.08 5.49
N PHE A 47 -7.96 0.88 4.24
CA PHE A 47 -8.88 0.82 3.12
C PHE A 47 -9.69 -0.49 3.15
N ARG A 48 -10.89 -0.44 2.61
CA ARG A 48 -11.65 -1.60 2.17
C ARG A 48 -11.97 -1.44 0.69
N GLY A 49 -12.27 -2.54 0.02
CA GLY A 49 -12.72 -2.51 -1.37
C GLY A 49 -14.10 -1.88 -1.51
N ILE A 50 -14.52 -1.67 -2.75
CA ILE A 50 -15.81 -1.06 -3.08
C ILE A 50 -16.93 -2.09 -2.94
N ASP A 51 -18.10 -1.63 -2.52
CA ASP A 51 -19.26 -2.51 -2.31
C ASP A 51 -19.75 -3.17 -3.60
N ALA A 52 -19.52 -2.54 -4.77
CA ALA A 52 -19.93 -3.05 -6.07
C ALA A 52 -19.34 -4.42 -6.44
N VAL A 53 -18.18 -4.78 -5.88
CA VAL A 53 -17.50 -6.07 -6.12
C VAL A 53 -17.44 -6.95 -4.87
N SER A 54 -17.88 -6.42 -3.74
CA SER A 54 -17.87 -7.12 -2.46
C SER A 54 -18.84 -8.31 -2.49
N GLY A 55 -18.41 -9.45 -1.96
CA GLY A 55 -19.25 -10.66 -1.89
C GLY A 55 -19.37 -11.44 -3.20
N ILE A 56 -18.75 -10.99 -4.31
CA ILE A 56 -18.72 -11.76 -5.55
C ILE A 56 -17.60 -12.79 -5.43
N GLU A 57 -18.01 -14.06 -5.35
CA GLU A 57 -17.11 -15.20 -5.18
C GLU A 57 -16.07 -15.30 -6.31
N GLY A 58 -14.78 -15.37 -5.96
CA GLY A 58 -13.69 -15.47 -6.92
C GLY A 58 -13.32 -14.15 -7.62
N LEU A 59 -14.11 -13.08 -7.46
CA LEU A 59 -13.77 -11.75 -7.97
C LEU A 59 -12.99 -10.96 -6.92
N ALA A 60 -13.47 -10.93 -5.70
CA ALA A 60 -12.88 -10.16 -4.63
C ALA A 60 -12.66 -11.01 -3.37
N ASN A 61 -11.76 -10.57 -2.52
CA ASN A 61 -11.58 -11.15 -1.20
C ASN A 61 -12.67 -10.64 -0.22
N GLU A 62 -12.66 -11.15 1.02
CA GLU A 62 -13.61 -10.76 2.07
C GLU A 62 -13.65 -9.27 2.39
N ARG A 63 -12.59 -8.54 2.06
CA ARG A 63 -12.47 -7.09 2.25
C ARG A 63 -12.85 -6.29 1.00
N GLY A 64 -13.32 -6.93 -0.07
CA GLY A 64 -13.75 -6.30 -1.31
C GLY A 64 -12.61 -5.89 -2.26
N PHE A 65 -11.37 -6.35 -2.04
CA PHE A 65 -10.27 -6.13 -2.97
C PHE A 65 -10.27 -7.19 -4.07
N ILE A 66 -10.06 -6.76 -5.31
CA ILE A 66 -10.14 -7.63 -6.48
C ILE A 66 -8.92 -8.57 -6.53
N LEU A 67 -9.20 -9.86 -6.71
CA LEU A 67 -8.18 -10.89 -6.87
C LEU A 67 -7.62 -10.84 -8.29
N VAL A 68 -6.30 -10.81 -8.42
CA VAL A 68 -5.61 -10.82 -9.71
C VAL A 68 -4.43 -11.80 -9.70
N ASP A 69 -4.10 -12.30 -10.88
CA ASP A 69 -2.88 -13.04 -11.15
C ASP A 69 -1.69 -12.09 -11.38
N GLN A 70 -0.53 -12.65 -11.75
CA GLN A 70 0.67 -11.88 -12.08
C GLN A 70 0.50 -10.92 -13.26
N PHE A 71 -0.52 -11.10 -14.08
CA PHE A 71 -0.85 -10.30 -15.26
C PHE A 71 -1.96 -9.27 -14.99
N GLN A 72 -2.30 -9.02 -13.73
CA GLN A 72 -3.38 -8.13 -13.31
C GLN A 72 -4.77 -8.58 -13.77
N ARG A 73 -4.94 -9.84 -14.16
CA ARG A 73 -6.19 -10.44 -14.62
C ARG A 73 -6.81 -11.26 -13.48
N ASN A 74 -8.14 -11.21 -13.34
CA ASN A 74 -8.83 -12.05 -12.36
C ASN A 74 -8.76 -13.53 -12.80
N PRO A 75 -8.38 -14.46 -11.90
CA PRO A 75 -8.24 -15.89 -12.27
C PRO A 75 -9.55 -16.56 -12.68
N ARG A 76 -10.69 -16.17 -12.09
CA ARG A 76 -12.01 -16.73 -12.38
C ARG A 76 -12.71 -16.01 -13.53
N TYR A 77 -12.64 -14.68 -13.55
CA TYR A 77 -13.30 -13.83 -14.54
C TYR A 77 -12.24 -13.26 -15.49
N ARG A 78 -11.86 -14.04 -16.49
CA ARG A 78 -10.71 -13.76 -17.37
C ARG A 78 -10.86 -12.50 -18.23
N ASN A 79 -12.03 -11.90 -18.29
CA ASN A 79 -12.31 -10.61 -18.92
C ASN A 79 -12.25 -9.42 -17.96
N ILE A 80 -11.91 -9.65 -16.68
CA ILE A 80 -11.78 -8.61 -15.66
C ILE A 80 -10.33 -8.43 -15.28
N TYR A 81 -9.88 -7.20 -15.38
CA TYR A 81 -8.56 -6.74 -14.95
C TYR A 81 -8.70 -5.71 -13.83
N ALA A 82 -7.70 -5.60 -12.98
CA ALA A 82 -7.67 -4.57 -11.94
C ALA A 82 -6.25 -4.07 -11.69
N ALA A 83 -6.14 -2.78 -11.39
CA ALA A 83 -4.89 -2.10 -11.06
C ALA A 83 -5.04 -1.17 -9.86
N GLY A 84 -3.93 -0.83 -9.23
CA GLY A 84 -3.90 0.14 -8.15
C GLY A 84 -4.40 -0.39 -6.81
N VAL A 85 -4.97 0.51 -6.01
CA VAL A 85 -5.34 0.22 -4.62
C VAL A 85 -6.50 -0.77 -4.48
N THR A 86 -7.29 -0.97 -5.53
CA THR A 86 -8.41 -1.91 -5.55
C THR A 86 -7.97 -3.38 -5.60
N VAL A 87 -6.72 -3.64 -5.98
CA VAL A 87 -6.17 -5.00 -6.11
C VAL A 87 -5.86 -5.58 -4.73
N ALA A 88 -6.23 -6.83 -4.52
CA ALA A 88 -5.84 -7.57 -3.33
C ALA A 88 -4.31 -7.71 -3.28
N SER A 89 -3.70 -7.30 -2.17
CA SER A 89 -2.30 -7.59 -1.88
C SER A 89 -2.19 -8.95 -1.19
N ALA A 90 -1.10 -9.67 -1.44
CA ALA A 90 -0.74 -10.77 -0.55
C ALA A 90 -0.63 -10.18 0.87
N THR A 91 -1.29 -10.83 1.84
CA THR A 91 -1.22 -10.39 3.23
C THR A 91 0.22 -10.61 3.69
N PRO A 92 0.95 -9.59 4.17
CA PRO A 92 2.20 -9.83 4.88
C PRO A 92 1.93 -10.79 6.05
N ALA A 93 2.94 -11.55 6.44
CA ALA A 93 2.83 -12.42 7.62
C ALA A 93 2.20 -11.65 8.77
N ALA A 94 1.36 -12.35 9.54
CA ALA A 94 0.54 -11.78 10.59
C ALA A 94 1.35 -10.81 11.48
N THR A 95 1.10 -9.54 11.34
CA THR A 95 1.55 -8.51 12.29
C THR A 95 0.44 -8.32 13.35
N PRO A 96 0.78 -7.94 14.59
CA PRO A 96 -0.21 -7.73 15.66
C PRO A 96 -1.31 -6.73 15.29
N ALA A 97 -0.96 -5.70 14.55
CA ALA A 97 -1.90 -4.83 13.85
C ALA A 97 -1.86 -5.21 12.37
N ARG A 98 -2.94 -5.76 11.82
CA ARG A 98 -3.03 -6.07 10.39
C ARG A 98 -2.78 -4.80 9.59
N THR A 99 -1.64 -4.76 8.92
CA THR A 99 -1.29 -3.70 7.99
C THR A 99 -1.35 -4.26 6.58
N ASP A 100 -2.09 -3.60 5.70
CA ASP A 100 -2.05 -3.93 4.29
C ASP A 100 -0.77 -3.39 3.67
N LEU A 101 -0.29 -4.07 2.65
CA LEU A 101 0.78 -3.55 1.85
C LEU A 101 0.30 -2.28 1.13
N GLN A 102 0.89 -1.15 1.49
CA GLN A 102 0.61 0.11 0.81
C GLN A 102 1.18 0.06 -0.61
N LYS A 103 0.33 0.34 -1.60
CA LYS A 103 0.76 0.46 -2.99
C LYS A 103 1.24 1.88 -3.23
N THR A 104 2.51 2.00 -3.63
CA THR A 104 3.10 3.30 -4.02
C THR A 104 2.60 3.72 -5.41
N ALA A 105 2.74 5.00 -5.74
CA ALA A 105 2.39 5.50 -7.08
C ALA A 105 3.11 4.72 -8.19
N TYR A 106 4.40 4.44 -8.02
CA TYR A 106 5.20 3.65 -8.96
C TYR A 106 4.62 2.24 -9.20
N MET A 107 4.18 1.56 -8.14
CA MET A 107 3.52 0.25 -8.28
C MET A 107 2.20 0.35 -9.03
N VAL A 108 1.39 1.36 -8.71
CA VAL A 108 0.08 1.60 -9.36
C VAL A 108 0.26 1.89 -10.85
N GLU A 109 1.24 2.70 -11.21
CA GLU A 109 1.58 3.03 -12.60
C GLU A 109 2.04 1.79 -13.36
N SER A 110 2.93 0.98 -12.78
CA SER A 110 3.35 -0.29 -13.35
C SER A 110 2.19 -1.28 -13.54
N MET A 111 1.26 -1.36 -12.57
CA MET A 111 0.04 -2.17 -12.71
C MET A 111 -0.84 -1.67 -13.85
N ALA A 112 -1.03 -0.37 -13.97
CA ALA A 112 -1.84 0.23 -15.03
C ALA A 112 -1.24 -0.05 -16.41
N ALA A 113 0.08 0.11 -16.57
CA ALA A 113 0.79 -0.17 -17.82
C ALA A 113 0.68 -1.65 -18.22
N ALA A 114 0.94 -2.57 -17.28
CA ALA A 114 0.80 -4.01 -17.52
C ALA A 114 -0.64 -4.38 -17.88
N THR A 115 -1.63 -3.82 -17.19
CA THR A 115 -3.05 -4.03 -17.46
C THR A 115 -3.41 -3.58 -18.88
N ALA A 116 -3.00 -2.38 -19.29
CA ALA A 116 -3.31 -1.86 -20.62
C ALA A 116 -2.74 -2.74 -21.74
N GLN A 117 -1.50 -3.22 -21.59
CA GLN A 117 -0.86 -4.10 -22.54
C GLN A 117 -1.54 -5.48 -22.59
N ASN A 118 -1.87 -6.06 -21.45
CA ASN A 118 -2.54 -7.35 -21.36
C ASN A 118 -3.98 -7.32 -21.92
N VAL A 119 -4.71 -6.23 -21.69
CA VAL A 119 -6.04 -6.02 -22.29
C VAL A 119 -5.92 -5.95 -23.82
N ARG A 120 -4.94 -5.21 -24.34
CA ARG A 120 -4.66 -5.15 -25.77
C ARG A 120 -4.32 -6.52 -26.33
N ASP A 121 -3.43 -7.28 -25.67
CA ASP A 121 -3.07 -8.62 -26.09
C ASP A 121 -4.29 -9.54 -26.18
N GLN A 122 -5.17 -9.48 -25.18
CA GLN A 122 -6.40 -10.27 -25.17
C GLN A 122 -7.36 -9.87 -26.30
N ILE A 123 -7.49 -8.58 -26.61
CA ILE A 123 -8.31 -8.10 -27.74
C ILE A 123 -7.74 -8.62 -29.07
N ASP A 124 -6.42 -8.66 -29.21
CA ASP A 124 -5.70 -9.16 -30.37
C ASP A 124 -5.64 -10.71 -30.42
N GLY A 125 -6.27 -11.40 -29.48
CA GLY A 125 -6.29 -12.88 -29.42
C GLY A 125 -5.00 -13.50 -28.87
N ARG A 126 -4.14 -12.72 -28.24
CA ARG A 126 -2.93 -13.19 -27.55
C ARG A 126 -3.18 -13.41 -26.06
N GLU A 127 -2.42 -14.28 -25.42
CA GLU A 127 -2.45 -14.44 -23.97
C GLU A 127 -1.69 -13.29 -23.27
N PRO A 128 -2.17 -12.83 -22.12
CA PRO A 128 -1.47 -11.85 -21.31
C PRO A 128 -0.06 -12.29 -20.93
N SER A 129 0.92 -11.40 -21.06
CA SER A 129 2.35 -11.70 -20.83
C SER A 129 3.08 -10.63 -20.00
N HIS A 130 2.44 -9.50 -19.73
CA HIS A 130 3.05 -8.36 -19.04
C HIS A 130 2.76 -8.40 -17.54
N SER A 131 3.81 -8.42 -16.72
CA SER A 131 3.70 -8.44 -15.27
C SER A 131 3.98 -7.06 -14.68
N ALA A 132 3.26 -6.71 -13.61
CA ALA A 132 3.50 -5.48 -12.87
C ALA A 132 4.67 -5.60 -11.89
N ILE A 133 5.34 -4.48 -11.62
CA ILE A 133 6.38 -4.38 -10.59
C ILE A 133 5.70 -4.11 -9.25
N TRP A 134 5.99 -4.96 -8.27
CA TRP A 134 5.43 -4.86 -6.92
C TRP A 134 6.41 -4.31 -5.87
N ASN A 135 7.61 -3.89 -6.27
CA ASN A 135 8.58 -3.33 -5.35
C ASN A 135 8.22 -1.87 -5.03
N PRO A 136 7.94 -1.52 -3.77
CA PRO A 136 7.65 -0.14 -3.39
C PRO A 136 8.91 0.71 -3.51
N VAL A 137 8.86 1.70 -4.38
CA VAL A 137 9.76 2.84 -4.41
C VAL A 137 9.06 4.02 -3.77
N CYS A 138 9.65 4.62 -2.76
CA CYS A 138 9.06 5.74 -2.05
C CYS A 138 10.05 6.89 -1.95
N LEU A 139 9.57 8.08 -2.32
CA LEU A 139 10.29 9.34 -2.16
C LEU A 139 9.53 10.20 -1.15
N ALA A 140 10.11 10.45 0.00
CA ALA A 140 9.51 11.22 1.07
C ALA A 140 10.24 12.56 1.27
N ASN A 141 9.48 13.61 1.51
CA ASN A 141 9.99 14.92 1.92
C ASN A 141 9.61 15.16 3.39
N LEU A 142 10.59 15.31 4.24
CA LEU A 142 10.42 15.46 5.68
C LEU A 142 10.87 16.84 6.18
N GLY A 143 10.80 17.88 5.31
CA GLY A 143 11.16 19.27 5.68
C GLY A 143 12.66 19.50 5.84
N GLY A 144 13.48 18.69 5.23
CA GLY A 144 14.95 18.73 5.14
C GLY A 144 15.37 18.01 3.88
N PRO A 145 16.56 17.38 3.84
CA PRO A 145 16.93 16.53 2.72
C PRO A 145 15.85 15.45 2.51
N GLY A 146 15.52 15.19 1.24
CA GLY A 146 14.54 14.17 0.90
C GLY A 146 15.04 12.78 1.26
N LEU A 147 14.12 11.88 1.56
CA LEU A 147 14.41 10.47 1.84
C LEU A 147 13.84 9.61 0.69
N ALA A 148 14.70 8.82 0.06
CA ALA A 148 14.32 7.77 -0.87
C ALA A 148 14.50 6.41 -0.21
N PHE A 149 13.55 5.50 -0.38
CA PHE A 149 13.73 4.11 0.03
C PHE A 149 13.09 3.14 -0.96
N ILE A 150 13.71 1.98 -1.09
CA ILE A 150 13.23 0.84 -1.85
C ILE A 150 13.10 -0.31 -0.86
N ALA A 151 11.91 -0.88 -0.76
CA ALA A 151 11.67 -2.05 0.08
C ALA A 151 11.20 -3.22 -0.78
N GLN A 152 11.70 -4.41 -0.52
CA GLN A 152 11.14 -5.61 -1.14
C GLN A 152 9.88 -6.05 -0.40
N GLN A 153 8.93 -6.63 -1.15
CA GLN A 153 7.68 -7.16 -0.60
C GLN A 153 7.92 -8.52 0.11
N GLU A 154 8.83 -8.54 1.06
CA GLU A 154 9.03 -9.71 1.91
C GLU A 154 8.43 -9.46 3.29
N PRO A 155 7.86 -10.51 3.94
CA PRO A 155 7.47 -10.40 5.34
C PRO A 155 8.68 -10.05 6.21
N PRO A 156 8.53 -9.27 7.27
CA PRO A 156 9.61 -8.99 8.21
C PRO A 156 10.18 -10.28 8.84
N PRO A 157 11.50 -10.35 9.10
CA PRO A 157 12.51 -9.32 8.82
C PRO A 157 12.87 -9.28 7.33
N ARG A 158 12.80 -8.09 6.74
CA ARG A 158 13.16 -7.87 5.33
C ARG A 158 14.66 -8.05 5.12
N LYS A 159 15.04 -8.71 4.05
CA LYS A 159 16.45 -9.00 3.76
C LYS A 159 17.15 -7.89 3.01
N THR A 160 16.41 -7.05 2.30
CA THR A 160 16.98 -6.03 1.44
C THR A 160 16.12 -4.78 1.48
N ASP A 161 16.56 -3.80 2.27
CA ASP A 161 16.04 -2.45 2.25
C ASP A 161 17.20 -1.53 1.85
N TRP A 162 16.92 -0.64 0.91
CA TRP A 162 17.85 0.42 0.54
C TRP A 162 17.21 1.77 0.86
N TYR A 163 17.98 2.66 1.46
CA TYR A 163 17.56 4.04 1.65
C TYR A 163 18.72 5.00 1.36
N ALA A 164 18.38 6.20 0.93
CA ALA A 164 19.31 7.30 0.77
C ALA A 164 18.65 8.62 1.14
N GLU A 165 19.45 9.53 1.69
CA GLU A 165 19.04 10.90 1.97
C GLU A 165 19.79 11.85 1.03
N GLY A 166 19.15 12.94 0.62
CA GLY A 166 19.80 13.98 -0.16
C GLY A 166 18.85 14.90 -0.91
N ASP A 167 19.37 16.02 -1.35
CA ASP A 167 18.61 17.04 -2.11
C ASP A 167 18.19 16.53 -3.49
N TRP A 168 18.90 15.54 -4.04
CA TRP A 168 18.55 14.89 -5.31
C TRP A 168 17.17 14.23 -5.29
N VAL A 169 16.66 13.83 -4.10
CA VAL A 169 15.32 13.25 -3.94
C VAL A 169 14.22 14.27 -4.28
N HIS A 170 14.46 15.56 -3.95
CA HIS A 170 13.52 16.63 -4.34
C HIS A 170 13.49 16.80 -5.86
N MET A 171 14.64 16.78 -6.51
CA MET A 171 14.73 16.89 -7.97
C MET A 171 14.07 15.73 -8.68
N SER A 172 14.23 14.51 -8.16
CA SER A 172 13.59 13.29 -8.71
C SER A 172 12.07 13.34 -8.65
N ARG A 173 11.48 14.01 -7.64
CA ARG A 173 10.02 14.20 -7.55
C ARG A 173 9.51 15.23 -8.55
N CYS A 174 10.25 16.30 -8.78
CA CYS A 174 9.85 17.33 -9.75
C CYS A 174 9.82 16.76 -11.18
N SER A 175 10.80 15.96 -11.56
CA SER A 175 10.85 15.34 -12.89
C SER A 175 9.75 14.30 -13.13
N SER A 176 9.20 13.66 -12.09
CA SER A 176 8.06 12.74 -12.24
C SER A 176 6.70 13.45 -12.31
N CYS A 177 6.61 14.75 -11.98
CA CYS A 177 5.39 15.54 -12.12
C CYS A 177 5.25 16.19 -13.51
N ASP A 178 6.34 16.32 -14.27
CA ASP A 178 6.36 16.99 -15.58
C ASP A 178 6.07 16.06 -16.78
N VAL A 179 5.79 14.78 -16.56
CA VAL A 179 5.50 13.82 -17.65
C VAL A 179 3.99 13.70 -17.93
N GLY A 180 3.18 14.63 -17.46
CA GLY A 180 1.72 14.66 -17.64
C GLY A 180 1.21 15.95 -18.28
N GLY A 181 1.87 16.45 -19.35
CA GLY A 181 1.44 17.56 -20.19
C GLY A 181 1.09 17.09 -21.59
#